data_ba01729bba45e7619d45e8755a1c1b40
#
_entry.id   ba01729bba45e7619d45e8755a1c1b40
#
_cell.length_a   1.000
_cell.length_b   1.000
_cell.length_c   1.000
_cell.angle_alpha   90.00
_cell.angle_beta   90.00
_cell.angle_gamma   90.00
#
_symmetry.space_group_name_H-M   'P 1'
#
loop_
_entity.id
_entity.type
_entity.pdbx_description
1 polymer ?
#
loop_
_entity_poly.entity_id
_entity_poly.type
_entity_poly.pdbx_seq_one_letter_code
_entity_poly.pdbx_strand_id
1 'polypeptide(L)'
;IKNIGAADEFFKRVPKETVCKKTGNQIMDINSLFQLDTQRRNESSIFPQIDKILFTPDALAYLLTGNMVTEYTIASTSQMVNPHEKKFDKDLLDAIGLSEDNFAPIVFSGTKIGTLSETVKQATGAGDIDVIAVAGHDTASAVFAIPAKDDNFAYLSSGTWSLMGVESDHPVITDEAYDLNFTNEGGADGS
;
A
#
# COMPACT_ATOMS: atom_id res chain seq x y z
N ILE A 1 9.06 10.39 15.19
CA ILE A 1 7.97 10.35 14.19
C ILE A 1 7.65 11.80 13.86
N LYS A 2 7.95 12.24 12.64
CA LYS A 2 7.80 13.65 12.21
C LYS A 2 6.37 14.02 11.79
N ASN A 3 5.41 13.08 11.82
CA ASN A 3 4.10 13.23 11.19
C ASN A 3 2.92 13.24 12.17
N ILE A 4 3.14 13.44 13.47
CA ILE A 4 2.03 13.54 14.44
C ILE A 4 1.10 14.68 14.06
N GLY A 5 -0.20 14.40 13.91
CA GLY A 5 -1.23 15.33 13.48
C GLY A 5 -1.29 15.58 11.97
N ALA A 6 -0.57 14.78 11.16
CA ALA A 6 -0.57 14.93 9.70
C ALA A 6 -1.95 14.66 9.09
N ALA A 7 -2.67 13.68 9.61
CA ALA A 7 -4.03 13.39 9.17
C ALA A 7 -4.99 14.54 9.48
N ASP A 8 -4.91 15.12 10.68
CA ASP A 8 -5.76 16.26 11.08
C ASP A 8 -5.51 17.49 10.18
N GLU A 9 -4.25 17.74 9.80
CA GLU A 9 -3.93 18.80 8.85
C GLU A 9 -4.50 18.54 7.45
N PHE A 10 -4.46 17.30 6.99
CA PHE A 10 -5.04 16.91 5.71
C PHE A 10 -6.57 17.08 5.73
N PHE A 11 -7.24 16.70 6.84
CA PHE A 11 -8.69 16.79 6.98
C PHE A 11 -9.25 18.21 7.02
N LYS A 12 -8.42 19.23 7.17
CA LYS A 12 -8.83 20.63 6.97
C LYS A 12 -9.21 20.93 5.51
N ARG A 13 -8.80 20.09 4.57
CA ARG A 13 -9.04 20.25 3.11
C ARG A 13 -9.93 19.15 2.54
N VAL A 14 -9.78 17.92 2.99
CA VAL A 14 -10.56 16.77 2.54
C VAL A 14 -11.19 16.12 3.77
N PRO A 15 -12.53 16.04 3.87
CA PRO A 15 -13.20 15.47 5.04
C PRO A 15 -12.74 14.03 5.33
N LYS A 16 -12.53 13.72 6.61
CA LYS A 16 -12.11 12.38 7.08
C LYS A 16 -13.02 11.28 6.53
N GLU A 17 -14.34 11.48 6.62
CA GLU A 17 -15.33 10.54 6.13
C GLU A 17 -15.18 10.25 4.62
N THR A 18 -14.86 11.28 3.83
CA THR A 18 -14.61 11.12 2.38
C THR A 18 -13.41 10.21 2.13
N VAL A 19 -12.32 10.39 2.86
CA VAL A 19 -11.12 9.55 2.74
C VAL A 19 -11.45 8.10 3.10
N CYS A 20 -12.11 7.88 4.24
CA CYS A 20 -12.48 6.54 4.69
C CYS A 20 -13.42 5.82 3.70
N LYS A 21 -14.43 6.52 3.18
CA LYS A 21 -15.36 5.94 2.18
C LYS A 21 -14.69 5.57 0.87
N LYS A 22 -13.62 6.27 0.51
CA LYS A 22 -12.86 5.99 -0.72
C LYS A 22 -11.88 4.84 -0.58
N THR A 23 -11.29 4.67 0.60
CA THR A 23 -10.17 3.73 0.80
C THR A 23 -10.50 2.57 1.74
N GLY A 24 -11.46 2.75 2.65
CA GLY A 24 -11.80 1.76 3.67
C GLY A 24 -10.72 1.54 4.73
N ASN A 25 -9.61 2.28 4.69
CA ASN A 25 -8.53 2.10 5.64
C ASN A 25 -8.77 2.86 6.96
N GLN A 26 -8.27 2.27 8.04
CA GLN A 26 -8.09 2.97 9.31
C GLN A 26 -7.17 4.18 9.14
N ILE A 27 -7.55 5.30 9.75
CA ILE A 27 -6.74 6.53 9.70
C ILE A 27 -5.59 6.44 10.69
N MET A 28 -4.38 6.59 10.17
CA MET A 28 -3.16 6.69 10.95
C MET A 28 -2.22 7.72 10.32
N ASP A 29 -1.59 8.56 11.12
CA ASP A 29 -0.61 9.58 10.65
C ASP A 29 0.53 8.98 9.80
N ILE A 30 0.76 7.68 9.91
CA ILE A 30 1.79 6.93 9.19
C ILE A 30 1.36 6.48 7.80
N ASN A 31 0.07 6.59 7.43
CA ASN A 31 -0.34 6.24 6.07
C ASN A 31 0.36 7.16 5.06
N SER A 32 0.70 6.60 3.91
CA SER A 32 1.54 7.28 2.91
C SER A 32 0.91 8.58 2.38
N LEU A 33 -0.43 8.64 2.26
CA LEU A 33 -1.15 9.85 1.90
C LEU A 33 -0.74 11.05 2.77
N PHE A 34 -0.76 10.87 4.09
CA PHE A 34 -0.47 11.95 5.04
C PHE A 34 1.02 12.27 5.12
N GLN A 35 1.88 11.27 4.89
CA GLN A 35 3.32 11.48 4.79
C GLN A 35 3.67 12.33 3.57
N LEU A 36 3.13 11.98 2.40
CA LEU A 36 3.34 12.70 1.14
C LEU A 36 2.78 14.13 1.22
N ASP A 37 1.60 14.32 1.82
CA ASP A 37 1.06 15.67 2.06
C ASP A 37 1.98 16.51 2.97
N THR A 38 2.53 15.89 4.00
CA THR A 38 3.49 16.57 4.90
C THR A 38 4.76 16.97 4.15
N GLN A 39 5.30 16.10 3.30
CA GLN A 39 6.46 16.44 2.46
C GLN A 39 6.14 17.57 1.49
N ARG A 40 4.99 17.50 0.82
CA ARG A 40 4.54 18.56 -0.08
C ARG A 40 4.49 19.94 0.60
N ARG A 41 3.99 19.99 1.84
CA ARG A 41 3.90 21.22 2.61
C ARG A 41 5.25 21.74 3.11
N ASN A 42 6.16 20.84 3.46
CA ASN A 42 7.44 21.19 4.08
C ASN A 42 8.57 21.32 3.06
N GLU A 43 8.52 20.59 1.96
CA GLU A 43 9.60 20.50 0.95
C GLU A 43 9.09 20.90 -0.44
N SER A 44 8.44 22.05 -0.51
CA SER A 44 7.76 22.54 -1.71
C SER A 44 8.66 22.70 -2.94
N SER A 45 9.99 22.82 -2.76
CA SER A 45 10.95 22.90 -3.86
C SER A 45 11.34 21.53 -4.43
N ILE A 46 11.26 20.46 -3.65
CA ILE A 46 11.63 19.10 -4.05
C ILE A 46 10.40 18.36 -4.57
N PHE A 47 9.27 18.53 -3.92
CA PHE A 47 8.05 17.78 -4.21
C PHE A 47 7.62 17.83 -5.68
N PRO A 48 7.67 18.97 -6.40
CA PRO A 48 7.36 19.04 -7.84
C PRO A 48 8.35 18.31 -8.75
N GLN A 49 9.49 17.88 -8.23
CA GLN A 49 10.51 17.14 -8.98
C GLN A 49 10.36 15.61 -8.85
N ILE A 50 9.35 15.16 -8.11
CA ILE A 50 9.07 13.72 -7.95
C ILE A 50 8.62 13.18 -9.31
N ASP A 51 9.38 12.24 -9.85
CA ASP A 51 9.01 11.48 -11.04
C ASP A 51 8.23 10.24 -10.63
N LYS A 52 8.84 9.35 -9.81
CA LYS A 52 8.21 8.11 -9.35
C LYS A 52 8.30 7.95 -7.85
N ILE A 53 7.27 7.33 -7.29
CA ILE A 53 7.16 6.93 -5.89
C ILE A 53 7.06 5.40 -5.86
N LEU A 54 7.91 4.76 -5.10
CA LEU A 54 7.87 3.33 -4.85
C LEU A 54 7.68 3.08 -3.35
N PHE A 55 6.81 2.14 -3.00
CA PHE A 55 6.76 1.64 -1.63
C PHE A 55 8.04 0.86 -1.31
N THR A 56 8.37 0.72 -0.04
CA THR A 56 9.64 0.11 0.35
C THR A 56 9.88 -1.29 -0.24
N PRO A 57 8.90 -2.22 -0.26
CA PRO A 57 9.08 -3.51 -0.92
C PRO A 57 9.34 -3.38 -2.42
N ASP A 58 8.60 -2.46 -3.09
CA ASP A 58 8.74 -2.22 -4.52
C ASP A 58 10.09 -1.60 -4.87
N ALA A 59 10.59 -0.71 -4.01
CA ALA A 59 11.92 -0.14 -4.16
C ALA A 59 13.01 -1.20 -4.06
N LEU A 60 12.87 -2.21 -3.19
CA LEU A 60 13.78 -3.35 -3.13
C LEU A 60 13.73 -4.18 -4.41
N ALA A 61 12.54 -4.46 -4.92
CA ALA A 61 12.36 -5.17 -6.20
C ALA A 61 12.99 -4.40 -7.38
N TYR A 62 12.81 -3.07 -7.39
CA TYR A 62 13.45 -2.19 -8.36
C TYR A 62 14.99 -2.25 -8.29
N LEU A 63 15.56 -2.21 -7.10
CA LEU A 63 17.02 -2.33 -6.91
C LEU A 63 17.56 -3.68 -7.41
N LEU A 64 16.76 -4.73 -7.32
CA LEU A 64 17.14 -6.06 -7.80
C LEU A 64 17.02 -6.21 -9.32
N THR A 65 16.02 -5.59 -9.94
CA THR A 65 15.65 -5.86 -11.34
C THR A 65 15.83 -4.69 -12.29
N GLY A 66 15.76 -3.45 -11.78
CA GLY A 66 15.63 -2.23 -12.57
C GLY A 66 14.21 -1.95 -13.06
N ASN A 67 13.22 -2.81 -12.77
CA ASN A 67 11.83 -2.63 -13.17
C ASN A 67 11.00 -2.07 -12.01
N MET A 68 10.16 -1.08 -12.32
CA MET A 68 9.28 -0.43 -11.34
C MET A 68 7.88 -1.05 -11.42
N VAL A 69 7.37 -1.47 -10.27
CA VAL A 69 5.99 -1.91 -10.07
C VAL A 69 5.46 -1.31 -8.78
N THR A 70 4.16 -1.38 -8.58
CA THR A 70 3.48 -1.11 -7.31
C THR A 70 2.72 -2.37 -6.93
N GLU A 71 3.13 -3.05 -5.86
CA GLU A 71 2.43 -4.25 -5.43
C GLU A 71 1.16 -3.86 -4.64
N TYR A 72 0.05 -4.52 -4.97
CA TYR A 72 -1.29 -4.14 -4.53
C TYR A 72 -1.46 -4.14 -3.01
N THR A 73 -0.97 -5.16 -2.31
CA THR A 73 -1.22 -5.30 -0.87
C THR A 73 -0.58 -4.15 -0.08
N ILE A 74 0.66 -3.78 -0.40
CA ILE A 74 1.31 -2.64 0.26
C ILE A 74 0.69 -1.32 -0.18
N ALA A 75 0.29 -1.18 -1.44
CA ALA A 75 -0.38 0.02 -1.92
C ALA A 75 -1.73 0.23 -1.24
N SER A 76 -2.48 -0.84 -0.95
CA SER A 76 -3.78 -0.79 -0.30
C SER A 76 -3.74 -0.15 1.09
N THR A 77 -2.59 -0.22 1.81
CA THR A 77 -2.42 0.39 3.13
C THR A 77 -2.12 1.88 3.09
N SER A 78 -1.94 2.44 1.91
CA SER A 78 -1.41 3.79 1.72
C SER A 78 -2.40 4.91 1.99
N GLN A 79 -3.69 4.63 2.13
CA GLN A 79 -4.80 5.58 2.15
C GLN A 79 -5.00 6.29 0.80
N MET A 80 -4.53 5.71 -0.32
CA MET A 80 -4.62 6.29 -1.66
C MET A 80 -5.28 5.38 -2.68
N VAL A 81 -5.54 4.11 -2.35
CA VAL A 81 -6.12 3.12 -3.25
C VAL A 81 -7.60 2.95 -2.98
N ASN A 82 -8.42 2.96 -4.04
CA ASN A 82 -9.80 2.54 -4.00
C ASN A 82 -9.86 1.00 -4.05
N PRO A 83 -10.34 0.32 -3.02
CA PRO A 83 -10.29 -1.15 -2.96
C PRO A 83 -11.28 -1.83 -3.90
N HIS A 84 -12.37 -1.15 -4.31
CA HIS A 84 -13.30 -1.69 -5.29
C HIS A 84 -12.72 -1.69 -6.71
N GLU A 85 -11.99 -0.61 -7.06
CA GLU A 85 -11.37 -0.46 -8.37
C GLU A 85 -9.97 -1.06 -8.44
N LYS A 86 -9.35 -1.28 -7.28
CA LYS A 86 -7.95 -1.72 -7.12
C LYS A 86 -6.97 -0.78 -7.84
N LYS A 87 -7.26 0.53 -7.75
CA LYS A 87 -6.51 1.62 -8.39
C LYS A 87 -6.32 2.77 -7.42
N PHE A 88 -5.36 3.61 -7.71
CA PHE A 88 -5.22 4.87 -6.99
C PHE A 88 -6.46 5.76 -7.18
N ASP A 89 -6.95 6.34 -6.08
CA ASP A 89 -8.05 7.30 -6.14
C ASP A 89 -7.54 8.66 -6.62
N LYS A 90 -8.04 9.07 -7.78
CA LYS A 90 -7.62 10.31 -8.43
C LYS A 90 -7.81 11.54 -7.54
N ASP A 91 -8.94 11.65 -6.83
CA ASP A 91 -9.23 12.83 -6.03
C ASP A 91 -8.27 12.96 -4.84
N LEU A 92 -7.88 11.82 -4.24
CA LEU A 92 -6.90 11.80 -3.15
C LEU A 92 -5.50 12.15 -3.65
N LEU A 93 -5.11 11.66 -4.83
CA LEU A 93 -3.83 12.06 -5.44
C LEU A 93 -3.82 13.54 -5.80
N ASP A 94 -4.87 14.05 -6.44
CA ASP A 94 -5.01 15.47 -6.78
C ASP A 94 -4.91 16.37 -5.53
N ALA A 95 -5.52 15.93 -4.40
CA ALA A 95 -5.47 16.69 -3.14
C ALA A 95 -4.06 16.90 -2.59
N ILE A 96 -3.12 16.04 -2.98
CA ILE A 96 -1.70 16.14 -2.61
C ILE A 96 -0.81 16.58 -3.77
N GLY A 97 -1.39 16.91 -4.93
CA GLY A 97 -0.65 17.40 -6.10
C GLY A 97 0.13 16.31 -6.83
N LEU A 98 -0.35 15.07 -6.77
CA LEU A 98 0.19 13.91 -7.49
C LEU A 98 -0.85 13.36 -8.47
N SER A 99 -0.42 12.46 -9.34
CA SER A 99 -1.26 11.70 -10.25
C SER A 99 -0.85 10.23 -10.28
N GLU A 100 -1.60 9.38 -10.96
CA GLU A 100 -1.20 7.98 -11.18
C GLU A 100 0.16 7.87 -11.89
N ASP A 101 0.53 8.85 -12.70
CA ASP A 101 1.82 8.89 -13.39
C ASP A 101 3.02 8.94 -12.42
N ASN A 102 2.81 9.37 -11.18
CA ASN A 102 3.85 9.37 -10.15
C ASN A 102 4.06 7.98 -9.52
N PHE A 103 3.27 6.99 -9.88
CA PHE A 103 3.40 5.61 -9.39
C PHE A 103 3.70 4.66 -10.54
N ALA A 104 4.26 3.50 -10.22
CA ALA A 104 4.40 2.42 -11.16
C ALA A 104 3.06 1.65 -11.30
N PRO A 105 2.86 0.89 -12.38
CA PRO A 105 1.66 0.09 -12.56
C PRO A 105 1.41 -0.85 -11.37
N ILE A 106 0.15 -0.95 -10.94
CA ILE A 106 -0.24 -1.89 -9.88
C ILE A 106 -0.16 -3.32 -10.44
N VAL A 107 0.49 -4.18 -9.67
CA VAL A 107 0.58 -5.62 -9.91
C VAL A 107 0.13 -6.40 -8.69
N PHE A 108 -0.28 -7.65 -8.88
CA PHE A 108 -0.68 -8.54 -7.79
C PHE A 108 0.43 -9.52 -7.45
N SER A 109 0.36 -10.09 -6.25
CA SER A 109 1.29 -11.14 -5.81
C SER A 109 1.33 -12.29 -6.81
N GLY A 110 2.50 -12.90 -7.01
CA GLY A 110 2.72 -13.92 -8.05
C GLY A 110 3.15 -13.35 -9.40
N THR A 111 3.07 -12.04 -9.62
CA THR A 111 3.51 -11.41 -10.88
C THR A 111 5.03 -11.42 -10.99
N LYS A 112 5.55 -11.88 -12.13
CA LYS A 112 6.99 -11.76 -12.43
C LYS A 112 7.34 -10.29 -12.71
N ILE A 113 8.17 -9.70 -11.85
CA ILE A 113 8.67 -8.32 -12.00
C ILE A 113 9.78 -8.26 -13.05
N GLY A 114 10.64 -9.26 -13.06
CA GLY A 114 11.77 -9.36 -13.97
C GLY A 114 12.76 -10.44 -13.55
N THR A 115 13.99 -10.34 -14.04
CA THR A 115 15.14 -11.13 -13.58
C THR A 115 16.13 -10.22 -12.87
N LEU A 116 17.03 -10.79 -12.07
CA LEU A 116 18.11 -10.04 -11.46
C LEU A 116 18.88 -9.23 -12.51
N SER A 117 19.14 -7.96 -12.21
CA SER A 117 19.94 -7.09 -13.05
C SER A 117 21.38 -7.59 -13.16
N GLU A 118 22.08 -7.26 -14.27
CA GLU A 118 23.48 -7.64 -14.46
C GLU A 118 24.38 -7.18 -13.29
N THR A 119 24.11 -6.01 -12.75
CA THR A 119 24.86 -5.48 -11.59
C THR A 119 24.71 -6.38 -10.36
N VAL A 120 23.49 -6.84 -10.09
CA VAL A 120 23.23 -7.75 -8.94
C VAL A 120 23.84 -9.11 -9.19
N LYS A 121 23.71 -9.67 -10.39
CA LYS A 121 24.34 -10.95 -10.76
C LYS A 121 25.85 -10.92 -10.59
N GLN A 122 26.50 -9.86 -11.06
CA GLN A 122 27.96 -9.70 -10.91
C GLN A 122 28.37 -9.55 -9.45
N ALA A 123 27.61 -8.80 -8.64
CA ALA A 123 27.93 -8.57 -7.25
C ALA A 123 27.73 -9.82 -6.36
N THR A 124 26.82 -10.71 -6.73
CA THR A 124 26.42 -11.86 -5.91
C THR A 124 26.93 -13.19 -6.44
N GLY A 125 27.33 -13.27 -7.72
CA GLY A 125 27.61 -14.51 -8.42
C GLY A 125 26.35 -15.32 -8.78
N ALA A 126 25.16 -14.74 -8.64
CA ALA A 126 23.89 -15.38 -8.99
C ALA A 126 23.72 -15.47 -10.53
N GLY A 127 23.00 -16.49 -10.98
CA GLY A 127 22.57 -16.61 -12.37
C GLY A 127 21.28 -15.83 -12.65
N ASP A 128 20.60 -16.23 -13.73
CA ASP A 128 19.29 -15.70 -14.10
C ASP A 128 18.23 -16.21 -13.12
N ILE A 129 17.88 -15.38 -12.14
CA ILE A 129 16.86 -15.67 -11.13
C ILE A 129 15.69 -14.73 -11.35
N ASP A 130 14.49 -15.27 -11.45
CA ASP A 130 13.27 -14.48 -11.55
C ASP A 130 12.94 -13.83 -10.20
N VAL A 131 12.53 -12.57 -10.27
CA VAL A 131 12.03 -11.80 -9.12
C VAL A 131 10.51 -11.72 -9.28
N ILE A 132 9.82 -12.26 -8.28
CA ILE A 132 8.36 -12.37 -8.27
C ILE A 132 7.81 -11.41 -7.20
N ALA A 133 6.75 -10.67 -7.53
CA ALA A 133 6.01 -9.89 -6.54
C ALA A 133 5.40 -10.84 -5.50
N VAL A 134 5.61 -10.53 -4.24
CA VAL A 134 4.94 -11.19 -3.11
C VAL A 134 4.02 -10.17 -2.46
N ALA A 135 3.13 -10.59 -1.56
CA ALA A 135 2.38 -9.65 -0.75
C ALA A 135 3.36 -8.78 0.07
N GLY A 136 3.58 -7.56 -0.40
CA GLY A 136 4.56 -6.63 0.16
C GLY A 136 4.14 -6.08 1.53
N HIS A 137 2.86 -6.15 1.85
CA HIS A 137 2.35 -5.94 3.20
C HIS A 137 2.53 -7.22 4.02
N ASP A 138 3.31 -7.17 5.09
CA ASP A 138 3.69 -8.34 5.88
C ASP A 138 2.49 -9.06 6.51
N THR A 139 1.45 -8.32 6.93
CA THR A 139 0.20 -8.91 7.43
C THR A 139 -0.52 -9.70 6.34
N ALA A 140 -0.61 -9.19 5.12
CA ALA A 140 -1.23 -9.91 4.00
C ALA A 140 -0.47 -11.23 3.69
N SER A 141 0.86 -11.19 3.72
CA SER A 141 1.68 -12.40 3.62
C SER A 141 1.43 -13.39 4.76
N ALA A 142 1.30 -12.89 5.99
CA ALA A 142 1.02 -13.74 7.15
C ALA A 142 -0.37 -14.37 7.09
N VAL A 143 -1.39 -13.61 6.67
CA VAL A 143 -2.76 -14.11 6.50
C VAL A 143 -2.82 -15.17 5.42
N PHE A 144 -2.19 -14.95 4.27
CA PHE A 144 -2.12 -15.91 3.17
C PHE A 144 -1.47 -17.24 3.58
N ALA A 145 -0.58 -17.24 4.57
CA ALA A 145 0.07 -18.43 5.08
C ALA A 145 -0.74 -19.23 6.11
N ILE A 146 -1.94 -18.75 6.49
CA ILE A 146 -2.77 -19.43 7.50
C ILE A 146 -3.33 -20.74 6.93
N PRO A 147 -3.13 -21.89 7.61
CA PRO A 147 -3.67 -23.17 7.16
C PRO A 147 -5.17 -23.28 7.51
N ALA A 148 -5.97 -22.34 7.01
CA ALA A 148 -7.43 -22.35 7.20
C ALA A 148 -8.04 -23.61 6.55
N LYS A 149 -9.12 -24.11 7.13
CA LYS A 149 -9.82 -25.30 6.63
C LYS A 149 -11.00 -24.96 5.72
N ASP A 150 -11.48 -23.74 5.83
CA ASP A 150 -12.60 -23.19 5.07
C ASP A 150 -12.48 -21.64 5.07
N ASP A 151 -13.35 -20.97 4.34
CA ASP A 151 -13.33 -19.51 4.16
C ASP A 151 -14.00 -18.77 5.35
N ASN A 152 -14.52 -19.49 6.34
CA ASN A 152 -15.21 -18.91 7.49
C ASN A 152 -14.34 -18.96 8.75
N PHE A 153 -13.31 -18.14 8.78
CA PHE A 153 -12.39 -18.05 9.91
C PHE A 153 -12.08 -16.59 10.27
N ALA A 154 -11.66 -16.39 11.51
CA ALA A 154 -11.03 -15.16 11.95
C ALA A 154 -9.57 -15.43 12.29
N TYR A 155 -8.71 -14.50 12.00
CA TYR A 155 -7.29 -14.59 12.31
C TYR A 155 -6.88 -13.59 13.39
N LEU A 156 -5.79 -13.90 14.08
CA LEU A 156 -5.08 -13.00 14.96
C LEU A 156 -3.60 -12.99 14.56
N SER A 157 -3.16 -11.94 13.89
CA SER A 157 -1.75 -11.69 13.62
C SER A 157 -1.15 -10.91 14.77
N SER A 158 -0.28 -11.56 15.56
CA SER A 158 0.32 -10.97 16.76
C SER A 158 1.83 -10.86 16.58
N GLY A 159 2.28 -9.70 16.09
CA GLY A 159 3.68 -9.32 15.90
C GLY A 159 3.98 -8.00 16.61
N THR A 160 4.55 -7.05 15.89
CA THR A 160 4.71 -5.65 16.36
C THR A 160 3.36 -5.00 16.67
N TRP A 161 2.35 -5.34 15.89
CA TRP A 161 0.94 -5.07 16.10
C TRP A 161 0.20 -6.36 16.45
N SER A 162 -0.95 -6.23 17.06
CA SER A 162 -1.92 -7.33 17.22
C SER A 162 -3.15 -6.97 16.41
N LEU A 163 -3.31 -7.63 15.25
CA LEU A 163 -4.37 -7.38 14.30
C LEU A 163 -5.31 -8.57 14.26
N MET A 164 -6.59 -8.31 14.46
CA MET A 164 -7.64 -9.33 14.31
C MET A 164 -8.49 -8.99 13.09
N GLY A 165 -8.76 -9.99 12.26
CA GLY A 165 -9.52 -9.80 11.04
C GLY A 165 -10.17 -11.06 10.53
N VAL A 166 -10.86 -10.89 9.41
CA VAL A 166 -11.46 -11.94 8.59
C VAL A 166 -11.06 -11.69 7.14
N GLU A 167 -11.04 -12.72 6.33
CA GLU A 167 -10.98 -12.56 4.87
C GLU A 167 -12.38 -12.28 4.32
N SER A 168 -12.46 -11.46 3.28
CA SER A 168 -13.72 -11.09 2.62
C SER A 168 -13.48 -10.91 1.12
N ASP A 169 -14.38 -11.43 0.30
CA ASP A 169 -14.34 -11.26 -1.16
C ASP A 169 -14.54 -9.78 -1.60
N HIS A 170 -15.07 -8.96 -0.71
CA HIS A 170 -15.39 -7.56 -0.99
C HIS A 170 -15.02 -6.66 0.19
N PRO A 171 -14.55 -5.43 -0.08
CA PRO A 171 -14.28 -4.47 0.98
C PRO A 171 -15.57 -4.11 1.75
N VAL A 172 -15.48 -4.09 3.07
CA VAL A 172 -16.59 -3.76 3.97
C VAL A 172 -16.45 -2.32 4.42
N ILE A 173 -16.97 -1.39 3.62
CA ILE A 173 -16.90 0.06 3.86
C ILE A 173 -18.28 0.57 4.24
N THR A 174 -18.64 0.40 5.52
CA THR A 174 -19.91 0.85 6.10
C THR A 174 -19.68 1.92 7.15
N ASP A 175 -20.75 2.62 7.53
CA ASP A 175 -20.67 3.60 8.62
C ASP A 175 -20.30 2.91 9.94
N GLU A 176 -20.76 1.68 10.18
CA GLU A 176 -20.39 0.89 11.35
C GLU A 176 -18.90 0.50 11.34
N ALA A 177 -18.37 0.10 10.18
CA ALA A 177 -16.94 -0.23 10.05
C ALA A 177 -16.08 1.03 10.32
N TYR A 178 -16.53 2.18 9.83
CA TYR A 178 -15.89 3.47 10.09
C TYR A 178 -15.93 3.85 11.57
N ASP A 179 -17.09 3.76 12.23
CA ASP A 179 -17.27 4.11 13.63
C ASP A 179 -16.47 3.20 14.57
N LEU A 180 -16.34 1.92 14.21
CA LEU A 180 -15.57 0.91 14.94
C LEU A 180 -14.08 0.92 14.55
N ASN A 181 -13.69 1.79 13.61
CA ASN A 181 -12.31 1.97 13.17
C ASN A 181 -11.68 0.70 12.57
N PHE A 182 -12.47 -0.07 11.82
CA PHE A 182 -11.96 -1.18 11.01
C PHE A 182 -11.15 -0.67 9.82
N THR A 183 -10.24 -1.51 9.34
CA THR A 183 -9.46 -1.26 8.13
C THR A 183 -9.75 -2.35 7.09
N ASN A 184 -9.79 -1.94 5.81
CA ASN A 184 -9.81 -2.86 4.69
C ASN A 184 -8.43 -2.81 4.03
N GLU A 185 -7.82 -3.97 3.84
CA GLU A 185 -6.49 -4.09 3.26
C GLU A 185 -6.51 -5.18 2.19
N GLY A 186 -5.77 -4.98 1.11
CA GLY A 186 -5.76 -5.93 0.01
C GLY A 186 -5.14 -7.26 0.37
N GLY A 187 -5.79 -8.35 0.02
CA GLY A 187 -5.27 -9.71 0.16
C GLY A 187 -4.25 -10.08 -0.91
N ALA A 188 -3.46 -11.12 -0.66
CA ALA A 188 -2.38 -11.57 -1.54
C ALA A 188 -2.89 -12.08 -2.91
N ASP A 189 -4.11 -12.59 -2.96
CA ASP A 189 -4.80 -13.03 -4.17
C ASP A 189 -5.57 -11.89 -4.88
N GLY A 190 -5.53 -10.69 -4.32
CA GLY A 190 -6.23 -9.51 -4.80
C GLY A 190 -7.63 -9.34 -4.22
N SER A 191 -8.02 -10.13 -3.21
CA SER A 191 -9.26 -9.91 -2.45
C SER A 191 -9.23 -8.59 -1.66
#